data_242fba3e88d192d946cbe71bd7c67ef5
#
_entry.id   242fba3e88d192d946cbe71bd7c67ef5
#
_cell.length_a   1.000
_cell.length_b   1.000
_cell.length_c   1.000
_cell.angle_alpha   90.00
_cell.angle_beta   90.00
_cell.angle_gamma   90.00
#
_symmetry.space_group_name_H-M   'P 1'
#
loop_
_entity.id
_entity.type
_entity.pdbx_description
1 polymer ?
#
loop_
_entity_poly.entity_id
_entity_poly.type
_entity_poly.pdbx_seq_one_letter_code
_entity_poly.pdbx_strand_id
1 'polypeptide(L)'
;MFNPPHPLTYLDAVRGFLLEDWGTQDWTTASVPDRAMTASVVAKADLVLAGLPVAAEIFKVVDASLETRILAEEGARLTHGTPVLRISGSSRSILTAERVMLNVLQRLSGTATLTRAFVDAVAGTGARILDTRKTTPGLKVLEKYAVRCGGGFNHRLTLGDGVLLKENHIAAAGGILPAVQNARRVAPNLVRIEVEVQNLDQLSQCLGLADIDGVLLDNMGLDLMRDAVAMRLAAGSRIFLEASGNLSLDRALAVAETGVDWLSVGALTHSAPAADLSLLLA
;
A
#
# COMPACT_ATOMS: atom_id res chain seq x y z
N MET A 1 5.95 -15.55 2.13
CA MET A 1 6.02 -14.89 3.46
C MET A 1 6.24 -13.39 3.23
N PHE A 2 5.44 -12.53 3.85
CA PHE A 2 5.58 -11.09 3.73
C PHE A 2 6.57 -10.60 4.79
N ASN A 3 7.65 -9.93 4.38
CA ASN A 3 8.56 -9.32 5.34
C ASN A 3 7.94 -8.03 5.86
N PRO A 4 7.67 -7.90 7.17
CA PRO A 4 7.20 -6.65 7.74
C PRO A 4 8.27 -5.56 7.59
N PRO A 5 7.87 -4.30 7.53
CA PRO A 5 8.84 -3.20 7.51
C PRO A 5 9.68 -3.21 8.80
N HIS A 6 10.94 -2.79 8.68
CA HIS A 6 11.82 -2.73 9.84
C HIS A 6 11.29 -1.70 10.85
N PRO A 7 11.25 -2.01 12.17
CA PRO A 7 10.70 -1.10 13.19
C PRO A 7 11.22 0.33 13.13
N LEU A 8 12.50 0.53 12.84
CA LEU A 8 13.09 1.88 12.67
C LEU A 8 12.37 2.76 11.61
N THR A 9 11.60 2.16 10.69
CA THR A 9 10.91 2.92 9.64
C THR A 9 9.54 3.43 10.04
N TYR A 10 8.97 2.97 11.18
CA TYR A 10 7.64 3.35 11.63
C TYR A 10 7.50 3.61 13.14
N LEU A 11 8.47 3.25 13.97
CA LEU A 11 8.36 3.39 15.44
C LEU A 11 8.11 4.84 15.89
N ASP A 12 8.73 5.81 15.26
CA ASP A 12 8.51 7.21 15.62
C ASP A 12 7.09 7.66 15.28
N ALA A 13 6.52 7.17 14.17
CA ALA A 13 5.10 7.40 13.84
C ALA A 13 4.19 6.75 14.90
N VAL A 14 4.45 5.49 15.30
CA VAL A 14 3.71 4.79 16.35
C VAL A 14 3.75 5.55 17.67
N ARG A 15 4.92 6.03 18.09
CA ARG A 15 5.05 6.88 19.28
C ARG A 15 4.23 8.16 19.17
N GLY A 16 4.25 8.79 17.97
CA GLY A 16 3.43 9.97 17.69
C GLY A 16 1.94 9.70 17.84
N PHE A 17 1.43 8.57 17.31
CA PHE A 17 0.03 8.18 17.43
C PHE A 17 -0.37 7.93 18.91
N LEU A 18 0.50 7.25 19.67
CA LEU A 18 0.26 7.02 21.08
C LEU A 18 0.25 8.33 21.89
N LEU A 19 1.15 9.26 21.61
CA LEU A 19 1.20 10.57 22.27
C LEU A 19 -0.02 11.43 21.93
N GLU A 20 -0.49 11.39 20.66
CA GLU A 20 -1.69 12.09 20.21
C GLU A 20 -2.94 11.61 20.97
N ASP A 21 -3.10 10.29 21.13
CA ASP A 21 -4.24 9.70 21.82
C ASP A 21 -4.16 9.85 23.34
N TRP A 22 -2.96 9.77 23.92
CA TRP A 22 -2.73 9.91 25.35
C TRP A 22 -3.11 11.30 25.91
N GLY A 23 -2.82 12.35 25.15
CA GLY A 23 -3.05 13.72 25.58
C GLY A 23 -2.33 14.04 26.89
N THR A 24 -3.08 14.41 27.95
CA THR A 24 -2.55 14.73 29.27
C THR A 24 -2.66 13.55 30.24
N GLN A 25 -3.66 12.70 30.11
CA GLN A 25 -3.89 11.52 30.96
C GLN A 25 -5.05 10.67 30.43
N ASP A 26 -4.94 9.35 30.55
CA ASP A 26 -6.03 8.39 30.34
C ASP A 26 -6.88 8.26 31.60
N TRP A 27 -7.92 9.09 31.73
CA TRP A 27 -8.82 9.11 32.86
C TRP A 27 -9.64 7.83 33.01
N THR A 28 -10.04 7.21 31.91
CA THR A 28 -10.85 5.99 31.92
C THR A 28 -10.04 4.82 32.44
N THR A 29 -8.87 4.59 31.93
CA THR A 29 -7.99 3.50 32.38
C THR A 29 -7.50 3.74 33.82
N ALA A 30 -7.24 4.98 34.20
CA ALA A 30 -6.87 5.32 35.58
C ALA A 30 -7.99 5.00 36.62
N SER A 31 -9.26 4.99 36.19
CA SER A 31 -10.41 4.72 37.05
C SER A 31 -10.61 3.23 37.37
N VAL A 32 -9.96 2.32 36.63
CA VAL A 32 -10.12 0.87 36.84
C VAL A 32 -8.92 0.29 37.61
N PRO A 33 -9.11 -0.78 38.42
CA PRO A 33 -8.00 -1.47 39.07
C PRO A 33 -7.07 -2.09 38.06
N ASP A 34 -5.76 -2.01 38.31
CA ASP A 34 -4.78 -2.75 37.48
C ASP A 34 -4.73 -4.21 37.94
N ARG A 35 -4.87 -5.12 36.98
CA ARG A 35 -4.86 -6.57 37.20
C ARG A 35 -4.17 -7.26 36.03
N ALA A 36 -3.59 -8.43 36.28
CA ALA A 36 -3.15 -9.31 35.20
C ALA A 36 -4.38 -9.87 34.47
N MET A 37 -4.48 -9.58 33.18
CA MET A 37 -5.58 -10.01 32.30
C MET A 37 -5.06 -10.52 30.97
N THR A 38 -5.94 -11.22 30.27
CA THR A 38 -5.72 -11.61 28.88
C THR A 38 -6.77 -10.95 27.99
N ALA A 39 -6.35 -10.49 26.83
CA ALA A 39 -7.24 -9.96 25.80
C ALA A 39 -7.00 -10.68 24.47
N SER A 40 -8.00 -10.69 23.61
CA SER A 40 -7.90 -11.21 22.24
C SER A 40 -8.41 -10.18 21.26
N VAL A 41 -7.65 -9.94 20.18
CA VAL A 41 -8.12 -9.18 19.02
C VAL A 41 -8.81 -10.16 18.07
N VAL A 42 -10.03 -9.83 17.64
CA VAL A 42 -10.87 -10.68 16.81
C VAL A 42 -11.39 -9.93 15.59
N ALA A 43 -11.48 -10.61 14.45
CA ALA A 43 -12.13 -10.09 13.26
C ALA A 43 -13.65 -10.00 13.46
N LYS A 44 -14.27 -8.88 13.10
CA LYS A 44 -15.73 -8.65 13.21
C LYS A 44 -16.42 -8.69 11.84
N ALA A 45 -15.66 -8.88 10.77
CA ALA A 45 -16.13 -9.06 9.39
C ALA A 45 -15.13 -9.92 8.64
N ASP A 46 -15.48 -10.32 7.42
CA ASP A 46 -14.55 -10.93 6.50
C ASP A 46 -13.51 -9.89 6.04
N LEU A 47 -12.24 -10.23 6.10
CA LEU A 47 -11.15 -9.31 5.79
C LEU A 47 -9.86 -10.06 5.37
N VAL A 48 -8.91 -9.34 4.82
CA VAL A 48 -7.53 -9.77 4.65
C VAL A 48 -6.67 -9.07 5.70
N LEU A 49 -5.96 -9.86 6.49
CA LEU A 49 -5.22 -9.36 7.64
C LEU A 49 -3.89 -8.72 7.22
N ALA A 50 -3.61 -7.53 7.78
CA ALA A 50 -2.31 -6.89 7.66
C ALA A 50 -1.99 -6.02 8.87
N GLY A 51 -0.75 -6.13 9.39
CA GLY A 51 -0.23 -5.24 10.43
C GLY A 51 -0.05 -5.87 11.81
N LEU A 52 -0.15 -7.19 11.95
CA LEU A 52 0.08 -7.87 13.25
C LEU A 52 1.44 -7.55 13.90
N PRO A 53 2.57 -7.54 13.15
CA PRO A 53 3.85 -7.17 13.76
C PRO A 53 3.86 -5.75 14.32
N VAL A 54 3.15 -4.83 13.65
CA VAL A 54 3.03 -3.44 14.10
C VAL A 54 2.11 -3.35 15.33
N ALA A 55 1.00 -4.10 15.33
CA ALA A 55 0.09 -4.19 16.47
C ALA A 55 0.80 -4.73 17.74
N ALA A 56 1.60 -5.78 17.60
CA ALA A 56 2.41 -6.31 18.69
C ALA A 56 3.44 -5.29 19.20
N GLU A 57 4.09 -4.54 18.30
CA GLU A 57 5.04 -3.50 18.67
C GLU A 57 4.39 -2.31 19.39
N ILE A 58 3.14 -1.93 19.05
CA ILE A 58 2.38 -0.90 19.76
C ILE A 58 2.19 -1.28 21.24
N PHE A 59 1.79 -2.51 21.53
CA PHE A 59 1.67 -3.00 22.92
C PHE A 59 3.01 -2.91 23.66
N LYS A 60 4.10 -3.33 23.00
CA LYS A 60 5.43 -3.31 23.59
C LYS A 60 5.97 -1.89 23.84
N VAL A 61 5.58 -0.92 23.01
CA VAL A 61 5.95 0.50 23.20
C VAL A 61 5.24 1.07 24.44
N VAL A 62 3.99 0.68 24.68
CA VAL A 62 3.22 1.11 25.87
C VAL A 62 3.77 0.45 27.13
N ASP A 63 4.01 -0.86 27.09
CA ASP A 63 4.54 -1.62 28.23
C ASP A 63 5.31 -2.85 27.72
N ALA A 64 6.63 -2.84 27.90
CA ALA A 64 7.50 -3.91 27.45
C ALA A 64 7.29 -5.26 28.18
N SER A 65 6.53 -5.26 29.30
CA SER A 65 6.18 -6.48 30.05
C SER A 65 4.96 -7.21 29.47
N LEU A 66 4.21 -6.60 28.55
CA LEU A 66 3.09 -7.24 27.88
C LEU A 66 3.57 -8.37 26.97
N GLU A 67 2.95 -9.54 27.14
CA GLU A 67 3.20 -10.69 26.28
C GLU A 67 2.19 -10.71 25.13
N THR A 68 2.68 -10.77 23.90
CA THR A 68 1.85 -10.86 22.69
C THR A 68 2.06 -12.20 21.98
N ARG A 69 0.96 -12.82 21.53
CA ARG A 69 0.98 -14.05 20.74
C ARG A 69 0.16 -13.86 19.47
N ILE A 70 0.83 -13.90 18.33
CA ILE A 70 0.20 -13.87 17.01
C ILE A 70 -0.50 -15.20 16.75
N LEU A 71 -1.76 -15.17 16.31
CA LEU A 71 -2.63 -16.34 16.11
C LEU A 71 -3.02 -16.55 14.64
N ALA A 72 -2.75 -15.58 13.77
CA ALA A 72 -3.06 -15.63 12.35
C ALA A 72 -1.86 -15.15 11.53
N GLU A 73 -1.87 -15.42 10.23
CA GLU A 73 -0.79 -15.03 9.32
C GLU A 73 -1.12 -13.72 8.59
N GLU A 74 -0.09 -12.93 8.29
CA GLU A 74 -0.21 -11.76 7.41
C GLU A 74 -0.69 -12.19 6.02
N GLY A 75 -1.65 -11.46 5.46
CA GLY A 75 -2.25 -11.77 4.16
C GLY A 75 -3.31 -12.88 4.19
N ALA A 76 -3.58 -13.48 5.35
CA ALA A 76 -4.65 -14.48 5.49
C ALA A 76 -6.03 -13.85 5.27
N ARG A 77 -6.92 -14.57 4.59
CA ARG A 77 -8.35 -14.26 4.53
C ARG A 77 -9.01 -14.79 5.80
N LEU A 78 -9.64 -13.91 6.53
CA LEU A 78 -10.29 -14.23 7.80
C LEU A 78 -11.79 -14.04 7.68
N THR A 79 -12.53 -14.81 8.49
CA THR A 79 -13.97 -14.66 8.64
C THR A 79 -14.30 -14.08 10.01
N HIS A 80 -15.54 -13.57 10.15
CA HIS A 80 -16.05 -13.08 11.42
C HIS A 80 -15.75 -14.02 12.58
N GLY A 81 -15.29 -13.50 13.72
CA GLY A 81 -15.00 -14.24 14.96
C GLY A 81 -13.59 -14.83 15.03
N THR A 82 -12.79 -14.76 13.96
CA THR A 82 -11.41 -15.31 13.95
C THR A 82 -10.50 -14.52 14.89
N PRO A 83 -9.84 -15.15 15.90
CA PRO A 83 -8.87 -14.48 16.74
C PRO A 83 -7.55 -14.31 15.98
N VAL A 84 -6.94 -13.11 16.07
CA VAL A 84 -5.72 -12.76 15.33
C VAL A 84 -4.52 -12.48 16.21
N LEU A 85 -4.74 -11.97 17.42
CA LEU A 85 -3.69 -11.63 18.39
C LEU A 85 -4.20 -11.87 19.81
N ARG A 86 -3.37 -12.42 20.67
CA ARG A 86 -3.62 -12.52 22.12
C ARG A 86 -2.59 -11.70 22.85
N ILE A 87 -3.03 -10.98 23.89
CA ILE A 87 -2.21 -10.13 24.74
C ILE A 87 -2.44 -10.52 26.18
N SER A 88 -1.38 -10.61 27.00
CA SER A 88 -1.45 -10.89 28.43
C SER A 88 -0.58 -9.92 29.22
N GLY A 89 -1.06 -9.46 30.37
CA GLY A 89 -0.34 -8.56 31.29
C GLY A 89 -1.25 -7.57 32.01
N SER A 90 -0.74 -6.38 32.32
CA SER A 90 -1.48 -5.29 32.95
C SER A 90 -2.72 -4.91 32.17
N SER A 91 -3.89 -4.95 32.81
CA SER A 91 -5.14 -4.51 32.19
C SER A 91 -5.10 -3.04 31.78
N ARG A 92 -4.43 -2.18 32.54
CA ARG A 92 -4.27 -0.77 32.24
C ARG A 92 -3.42 -0.58 30.98
N SER A 93 -2.28 -1.27 30.88
CA SER A 93 -1.41 -1.19 29.72
C SER A 93 -2.10 -1.70 28.46
N ILE A 94 -2.88 -2.80 28.55
CA ILE A 94 -3.66 -3.33 27.42
C ILE A 94 -4.71 -2.30 26.95
N LEU A 95 -5.50 -1.72 27.86
CA LEU A 95 -6.54 -0.74 27.53
C LEU A 95 -5.96 0.56 26.93
N THR A 96 -4.83 1.03 27.47
CA THR A 96 -4.13 2.21 26.96
C THR A 96 -3.67 2.03 25.50
N ALA A 97 -3.20 0.84 25.13
CA ALA A 97 -2.73 0.55 23.77
C ALA A 97 -3.87 0.27 22.79
N GLU A 98 -5.05 -0.14 23.27
CA GLU A 98 -6.15 -0.71 22.49
C GLU A 98 -6.53 0.14 21.29
N ARG A 99 -6.84 1.44 21.50
CA ARG A 99 -7.40 2.29 20.44
C ARG A 99 -6.42 2.52 19.32
N VAL A 100 -5.19 2.89 19.62
CA VAL A 100 -4.14 3.13 18.61
C VAL A 100 -3.82 1.84 17.87
N MET A 101 -3.70 0.71 18.57
CA MET A 101 -3.47 -0.59 17.96
C MET A 101 -4.59 -0.96 16.99
N LEU A 102 -5.86 -0.83 17.41
CA LEU A 102 -7.01 -1.12 16.54
C LEU A 102 -7.05 -0.18 15.35
N ASN A 103 -6.85 1.12 15.51
CA ASN A 103 -6.86 2.07 14.41
C ASN A 103 -5.83 1.71 13.34
N VAL A 104 -4.61 1.35 13.74
CA VAL A 104 -3.55 0.93 12.80
C VAL A 104 -3.91 -0.41 12.15
N LEU A 105 -4.28 -1.42 12.91
CA LEU A 105 -4.57 -2.76 12.40
C LEU A 105 -5.79 -2.76 11.46
N GLN A 106 -6.86 -2.02 11.80
CA GLN A 106 -8.05 -1.84 10.99
C GLN A 106 -7.73 -1.12 9.67
N ARG A 107 -6.91 -0.06 9.71
CA ARG A 107 -6.49 0.67 8.52
C ARG A 107 -5.68 -0.21 7.57
N LEU A 108 -4.70 -0.95 8.08
CA LEU A 108 -3.83 -1.80 7.28
C LEU A 108 -4.59 -3.00 6.72
N SER A 109 -5.43 -3.65 7.51
CA SER A 109 -6.27 -4.75 7.04
C SER A 109 -7.30 -4.30 6.00
N GLY A 110 -7.85 -3.09 6.13
CA GLY A 110 -8.71 -2.49 5.11
C GLY A 110 -8.00 -2.29 3.77
N THR A 111 -6.77 -1.74 3.80
CA THR A 111 -5.90 -1.62 2.62
C THR A 111 -5.62 -2.98 1.98
N ALA A 112 -5.26 -4.00 2.78
CA ALA A 112 -5.00 -5.35 2.28
C ALA A 112 -6.25 -5.99 1.68
N THR A 113 -7.42 -5.80 2.30
CA THR A 113 -8.71 -6.33 1.84
C THR A 113 -9.10 -5.73 0.48
N LEU A 114 -9.01 -4.40 0.34
CA LEU A 114 -9.30 -3.74 -0.93
C LEU A 114 -8.29 -4.17 -2.01
N THR A 115 -7.01 -4.25 -1.65
CA THR A 115 -5.98 -4.72 -2.59
C THR A 115 -6.27 -6.12 -3.08
N ARG A 116 -6.66 -7.03 -2.19
CA ARG A 116 -7.02 -8.41 -2.54
C ARG A 116 -8.19 -8.44 -3.52
N ALA A 117 -9.20 -7.61 -3.32
CA ALA A 117 -10.33 -7.52 -4.25
C ALA A 117 -9.88 -7.14 -5.67
N PHE A 118 -8.97 -6.16 -5.81
CA PHE A 118 -8.41 -5.80 -7.12
C PHE A 118 -7.55 -6.93 -7.71
N VAL A 119 -6.71 -7.57 -6.90
CA VAL A 119 -5.87 -8.70 -7.35
C VAL A 119 -6.72 -9.87 -7.85
N ASP A 120 -7.78 -10.21 -7.12
CA ASP A 120 -8.71 -11.26 -7.52
C ASP A 120 -9.46 -10.89 -8.81
N ALA A 121 -9.84 -9.62 -8.98
CA ALA A 121 -10.56 -9.14 -10.16
C ALA A 121 -9.73 -9.26 -11.45
N VAL A 122 -8.40 -9.15 -11.38
CA VAL A 122 -7.51 -9.25 -12.55
C VAL A 122 -6.84 -10.62 -12.68
N ALA A 123 -7.23 -11.59 -11.88
CA ALA A 123 -6.63 -12.92 -11.89
C ALA A 123 -6.73 -13.56 -13.28
N GLY A 124 -5.63 -14.15 -13.76
CA GLY A 124 -5.54 -14.81 -15.06
C GLY A 124 -5.19 -13.89 -16.25
N THR A 125 -5.14 -12.56 -16.08
CA THR A 125 -4.79 -11.63 -17.16
C THR A 125 -3.28 -11.41 -17.31
N GLY A 126 -2.47 -11.74 -16.32
CA GLY A 126 -1.04 -11.42 -16.26
C GLY A 126 -0.72 -10.01 -15.75
N ALA A 127 -1.69 -9.11 -15.69
CA ALA A 127 -1.51 -7.77 -15.16
C ALA A 127 -1.31 -7.77 -13.63
N ARG A 128 -0.58 -6.77 -13.12
CA ARG A 128 -0.28 -6.61 -11.69
C ARG A 128 -0.93 -5.36 -11.12
N ILE A 129 -1.48 -5.48 -9.93
CA ILE A 129 -2.01 -4.35 -9.17
C ILE A 129 -0.90 -3.69 -8.37
N LEU A 130 -0.71 -2.38 -8.56
CA LEU A 130 0.28 -1.57 -7.86
C LEU A 130 -0.41 -0.49 -7.01
N ASP A 131 0.25 -0.12 -5.92
CA ASP A 131 -0.08 1.10 -5.18
C ASP A 131 0.48 2.35 -5.88
N THR A 132 0.35 3.49 -5.22
CA THR A 132 0.91 4.78 -5.67
C THR A 132 1.61 5.50 -4.52
N ARG A 133 2.03 6.75 -4.74
CA ARG A 133 2.47 7.65 -3.67
C ARG A 133 1.34 8.46 -3.03
N LYS A 134 0.08 8.21 -3.42
CA LYS A 134 -1.11 8.83 -2.79
C LYS A 134 -1.45 8.07 -1.50
N THR A 135 -0.64 8.26 -0.47
CA THR A 135 -0.72 7.59 0.83
C THR A 135 -1.11 8.57 1.94
N THR A 136 -1.63 8.05 3.06
CA THR A 136 -1.84 8.83 4.27
C THR A 136 -0.49 9.32 4.80
N PRO A 137 -0.30 10.62 5.07
CA PRO A 137 0.92 11.12 5.69
C PRO A 137 1.25 10.35 6.98
N GLY A 138 2.52 9.97 7.15
CA GLY A 138 2.98 9.17 8.28
C GLY A 138 2.76 7.65 8.13
N LEU A 139 1.80 7.19 7.31
CA LEU A 139 1.47 5.76 7.17
C LEU A 139 2.04 5.09 5.90
N LYS A 140 2.75 5.82 5.03
CA LYS A 140 3.20 5.31 3.73
C LYS A 140 3.85 3.92 3.78
N VAL A 141 4.82 3.73 4.65
CA VAL A 141 5.56 2.45 4.75
C VAL A 141 4.61 1.31 5.14
N LEU A 142 3.70 1.58 6.07
CA LEU A 142 2.73 0.60 6.57
C LEU A 142 1.64 0.31 5.55
N GLU A 143 1.09 1.32 4.87
CA GLU A 143 0.08 1.13 3.81
C GLU A 143 0.66 0.34 2.63
N LYS A 144 1.89 0.63 2.21
CA LYS A 144 2.56 -0.13 1.15
C LYS A 144 2.86 -1.58 1.55
N TYR A 145 3.19 -1.81 2.82
CA TYR A 145 3.27 -3.16 3.36
C TYR A 145 1.90 -3.88 3.30
N ALA A 146 0.82 -3.21 3.69
CA ALA A 146 -0.53 -3.77 3.63
C ALA A 146 -0.96 -4.11 2.19
N VAL A 147 -0.58 -3.31 1.18
CA VAL A 147 -0.78 -3.65 -0.23
C VAL A 147 -0.09 -4.98 -0.57
N ARG A 148 1.14 -5.20 -0.09
CA ARG A 148 1.84 -6.48 -0.28
C ARG A 148 1.08 -7.64 0.37
N CYS A 149 0.58 -7.48 1.59
CA CYS A 149 -0.24 -8.46 2.29
C CYS A 149 -1.53 -8.79 1.49
N GLY A 150 -2.13 -7.80 0.83
CA GLY A 150 -3.24 -7.99 -0.10
C GLY A 150 -2.89 -8.74 -1.39
N GLY A 151 -1.60 -8.99 -1.69
CA GLY A 151 -1.13 -9.63 -2.91
C GLY A 151 -0.81 -8.66 -4.04
N GLY A 152 -0.89 -7.36 -3.79
CA GLY A 152 -0.45 -6.31 -4.71
C GLY A 152 1.06 -6.12 -4.73
N PHE A 153 1.51 -5.15 -5.52
CA PHE A 153 2.90 -4.77 -5.65
C PHE A 153 3.08 -3.30 -5.28
N ASN A 154 4.30 -2.91 -4.94
CA ASN A 154 4.59 -1.52 -4.67
C ASN A 154 5.15 -0.83 -5.91
N HIS A 155 4.59 0.31 -6.27
CA HIS A 155 5.25 1.33 -7.06
C HIS A 155 6.36 1.98 -6.18
N ARG A 156 7.21 2.85 -6.76
CA ARG A 156 8.28 3.51 -6.00
C ARG A 156 7.81 3.99 -4.62
N LEU A 157 8.62 3.73 -3.58
CA LEU A 157 8.30 4.08 -2.19
C LEU A 157 8.46 5.59 -1.96
N THR A 158 9.55 6.14 -2.50
CA THR A 158 9.94 7.55 -2.34
C THR A 158 10.30 8.16 -3.70
N LEU A 159 10.70 9.41 -3.70
CA LEU A 159 11.22 10.08 -4.89
C LEU A 159 12.59 9.52 -5.34
N GLY A 160 13.32 8.86 -4.44
CA GLY A 160 14.64 8.30 -4.71
C GLY A 160 14.62 6.91 -5.35
N ASP A 161 13.47 6.20 -5.36
CA ASP A 161 13.41 4.79 -5.76
C ASP A 161 13.05 4.59 -7.24
N GLY A 162 12.74 5.66 -7.95
CA GLY A 162 12.39 5.62 -9.37
C GLY A 162 12.11 7.03 -9.90
N VAL A 163 12.45 7.26 -11.15
CA VAL A 163 12.07 8.49 -11.87
C VAL A 163 10.72 8.26 -12.52
N LEU A 164 9.78 9.18 -12.31
CA LEU A 164 8.51 9.26 -13.03
C LEU A 164 8.40 10.67 -13.60
N LEU A 165 8.61 10.78 -14.92
CA LEU A 165 8.53 12.03 -15.67
C LEU A 165 7.06 12.29 -16.02
N LYS A 166 6.51 13.35 -15.47
CA LYS A 166 5.11 13.77 -15.68
C LYS A 166 5.04 14.97 -16.63
N GLU A 167 3.84 15.30 -17.08
CA GLU A 167 3.58 16.44 -17.98
C GLU A 167 4.39 17.69 -17.61
N ASN A 168 4.35 18.13 -16.37
CA ASN A 168 5.09 19.33 -15.94
C ASN A 168 6.62 19.17 -16.01
N HIS A 169 7.15 17.98 -15.77
CA HIS A 169 8.59 17.71 -15.92
C HIS A 169 9.00 17.73 -17.40
N ILE A 170 8.17 17.15 -18.26
CA ILE A 170 8.38 17.11 -19.72
C ILE A 170 8.33 18.54 -20.28
N ALA A 171 7.33 19.35 -19.89
CA ALA A 171 7.22 20.72 -20.29
C ALA A 171 8.42 21.57 -19.84
N ALA A 172 8.84 21.43 -18.60
CA ALA A 172 9.99 22.16 -18.05
C ALA A 172 11.31 21.78 -18.72
N ALA A 173 11.44 20.55 -19.21
CA ALA A 173 12.62 20.07 -19.91
C ALA A 173 12.63 20.40 -21.43
N GLY A 174 11.51 20.87 -21.98
CA GLY A 174 11.35 21.18 -23.40
C GLY A 174 10.99 19.97 -24.26
N GLY A 175 10.46 18.89 -23.68
CA GLY A 175 9.99 17.69 -24.38
C GLY A 175 10.41 16.38 -23.74
N ILE A 176 9.90 15.26 -24.27
CA ILE A 176 10.13 13.90 -23.71
C ILE A 176 11.62 13.52 -23.82
N LEU A 177 12.22 13.66 -25.00
CA LEU A 177 13.63 13.27 -25.20
C LEU A 177 14.59 14.02 -24.27
N PRO A 178 14.59 15.37 -24.18
CA PRO A 178 15.47 16.07 -23.25
C PRO A 178 15.14 15.74 -21.78
N ALA A 179 13.87 15.50 -21.40
CA ALA A 179 13.51 15.09 -20.04
C ALA A 179 14.16 13.74 -19.67
N VAL A 180 14.08 12.74 -20.56
CA VAL A 180 14.67 11.41 -20.35
C VAL A 180 16.20 11.48 -20.28
N GLN A 181 16.84 12.21 -21.21
CA GLN A 181 18.29 12.39 -21.23
C GLN A 181 18.81 13.07 -19.96
N ASN A 182 18.11 14.11 -19.49
CA ASN A 182 18.43 14.80 -18.24
C ASN A 182 18.25 13.87 -17.03
N ALA A 183 17.14 13.10 -16.98
CA ALA A 183 16.90 12.14 -15.93
C ALA A 183 17.98 11.06 -15.86
N ARG A 184 18.35 10.48 -17.00
CA ARG A 184 19.39 9.44 -17.07
C ARG A 184 20.76 9.96 -16.61
N ARG A 185 21.08 11.21 -16.90
CA ARG A 185 22.37 11.84 -16.48
C ARG A 185 22.47 12.03 -14.97
N VAL A 186 21.35 12.24 -14.25
CA VAL A 186 21.37 12.54 -12.82
C VAL A 186 20.94 11.35 -11.96
N ALA A 187 20.14 10.42 -12.49
CA ALA A 187 19.68 9.27 -11.74
C ALA A 187 20.79 8.20 -11.59
N PRO A 188 20.87 7.51 -10.45
CA PRO A 188 21.73 6.33 -10.31
C PRO A 188 21.39 5.25 -11.36
N ASN A 189 22.41 4.50 -11.81
CA ASN A 189 22.27 3.52 -12.90
C ASN A 189 21.19 2.44 -12.68
N LEU A 190 20.92 2.06 -11.43
CA LEU A 190 19.92 1.05 -11.10
C LEU A 190 18.51 1.62 -10.89
N VAL A 191 18.32 2.93 -11.04
CA VAL A 191 17.02 3.58 -10.90
C VAL A 191 16.30 3.56 -12.25
N ARG A 192 15.08 3.01 -12.26
CA ARG A 192 14.22 2.97 -13.44
C ARG A 192 13.66 4.35 -13.79
N ILE A 193 13.46 4.57 -15.09
CA ILE A 193 12.82 5.77 -15.64
C ILE A 193 11.52 5.39 -16.30
N GLU A 194 10.45 5.98 -15.83
CA GLU A 194 9.10 5.86 -16.37
C GLU A 194 8.61 7.23 -16.85
N VAL A 195 7.90 7.23 -17.99
CA VAL A 195 7.36 8.44 -18.62
C VAL A 195 5.83 8.37 -18.64
N GLU A 196 5.16 9.37 -18.07
CA GLU A 196 3.72 9.52 -18.14
C GLU A 196 3.34 10.17 -19.49
N VAL A 197 2.42 9.54 -20.23
CA VAL A 197 1.94 9.99 -21.54
C VAL A 197 0.41 10.05 -21.56
N GLN A 198 -0.13 10.99 -22.34
CA GLN A 198 -1.56 11.25 -22.47
C GLN A 198 -2.17 10.82 -23.80
N ASN A 199 -1.33 10.45 -24.78
CA ASN A 199 -1.76 10.04 -26.12
C ASN A 199 -0.73 9.13 -26.80
N LEU A 200 -1.13 8.54 -27.95
CA LEU A 200 -0.31 7.60 -28.70
C LEU A 200 0.89 8.25 -29.39
N ASP A 201 0.83 9.55 -29.71
CA ASP A 201 1.96 10.26 -30.32
C ASP A 201 3.12 10.40 -29.31
N GLN A 202 2.81 10.68 -28.05
CA GLN A 202 3.80 10.70 -26.98
C GLN A 202 4.34 9.29 -26.70
N LEU A 203 3.49 8.26 -26.73
CA LEU A 203 3.93 6.86 -26.62
C LEU A 203 4.90 6.51 -27.75
N SER A 204 4.58 6.89 -29.00
CA SER A 204 5.46 6.64 -30.16
C SER A 204 6.85 7.23 -29.98
N GLN A 205 6.96 8.44 -29.40
CA GLN A 205 8.25 9.04 -29.06
C GLN A 205 9.00 8.20 -28.01
N CYS A 206 8.29 7.70 -26.99
CA CYS A 206 8.88 6.86 -25.95
C CYS A 206 9.39 5.52 -26.48
N LEU A 207 8.66 4.88 -27.39
CA LEU A 207 9.04 3.56 -27.95
C LEU A 207 10.39 3.57 -28.67
N GLY A 208 10.84 4.73 -29.19
CA GLY A 208 12.14 4.92 -29.81
C GLY A 208 13.31 5.17 -28.85
N LEU A 209 13.06 5.29 -27.52
CA LEU A 209 14.08 5.64 -26.54
C LEU A 209 14.63 4.39 -25.83
N ALA A 210 15.97 4.28 -25.79
CA ALA A 210 16.65 3.16 -25.11
C ALA A 210 16.74 3.34 -23.58
N ASP A 211 16.61 4.58 -23.09
CA ASP A 211 16.92 4.96 -21.72
C ASP A 211 15.71 5.00 -20.79
N ILE A 212 14.57 4.39 -21.19
CA ILE A 212 13.37 4.26 -20.35
C ILE A 212 13.04 2.80 -20.08
N ASP A 213 12.42 2.56 -18.94
CA ASP A 213 12.01 1.22 -18.51
C ASP A 213 10.51 1.00 -18.72
N GLY A 214 9.70 2.06 -18.70
CA GLY A 214 8.26 1.96 -18.83
C GLY A 214 7.57 3.26 -19.21
N VAL A 215 6.30 3.12 -19.57
CA VAL A 215 5.39 4.21 -19.87
C VAL A 215 4.10 4.05 -19.09
N LEU A 216 3.69 5.12 -18.40
CA LEU A 216 2.41 5.24 -17.73
C LEU A 216 1.42 5.91 -18.69
N LEU A 217 0.32 5.20 -18.96
CA LEU A 217 -0.81 5.65 -19.78
C LEU A 217 -1.80 6.39 -18.87
N ASP A 218 -1.76 7.73 -18.88
CA ASP A 218 -2.57 8.53 -17.96
C ASP A 218 -3.99 8.74 -18.48
N ASN A 219 -4.98 8.25 -17.74
CA ASN A 219 -6.41 8.41 -18.02
C ASN A 219 -6.86 7.99 -19.44
N MET A 220 -6.19 7.05 -20.07
CA MET A 220 -6.56 6.54 -21.39
C MET A 220 -7.81 5.66 -21.34
N GLY A 221 -8.61 5.67 -22.41
CA GLY A 221 -9.71 4.74 -22.62
C GLY A 221 -9.21 3.34 -23.04
N LEU A 222 -10.09 2.32 -22.92
CA LEU A 222 -9.72 0.92 -23.18
C LEU A 222 -9.20 0.71 -24.61
N ASP A 223 -9.76 1.38 -25.61
CA ASP A 223 -9.34 1.22 -27.00
C ASP A 223 -7.95 1.82 -27.21
N LEU A 224 -7.67 3.01 -26.64
CA LEU A 224 -6.32 3.60 -26.69
C LEU A 224 -5.29 2.76 -25.94
N MET A 225 -5.67 2.08 -24.85
CA MET A 225 -4.77 1.16 -24.16
C MET A 225 -4.46 -0.07 -25.03
N ARG A 226 -5.46 -0.64 -25.74
CA ARG A 226 -5.23 -1.73 -26.69
C ARG A 226 -4.31 -1.29 -27.84
N ASP A 227 -4.53 -0.11 -28.40
CA ASP A 227 -3.66 0.47 -29.43
C ASP A 227 -2.24 0.69 -28.92
N ALA A 228 -2.07 1.18 -27.69
CA ALA A 228 -0.78 1.35 -27.03
C ALA A 228 -0.02 0.01 -26.89
N VAL A 229 -0.72 -1.05 -26.48
CA VAL A 229 -0.16 -2.40 -26.38
C VAL A 229 0.25 -2.92 -27.77
N ALA A 230 -0.61 -2.75 -28.78
CA ALA A 230 -0.30 -3.14 -30.16
C ALA A 230 0.92 -2.38 -30.72
N MET A 231 1.03 -1.08 -30.47
CA MET A 231 2.18 -0.25 -30.87
C MET A 231 3.48 -0.74 -30.22
N ARG A 232 3.46 -1.03 -28.91
CA ARG A 232 4.62 -1.60 -28.20
C ARG A 232 5.08 -2.93 -28.82
N LEU A 233 4.12 -3.83 -29.08
CA LEU A 233 4.41 -5.13 -29.70
C LEU A 233 4.98 -4.99 -31.11
N ALA A 234 4.39 -4.14 -31.96
CA ALA A 234 4.87 -3.87 -33.31
C ALA A 234 6.29 -3.27 -33.34
N ALA A 235 6.62 -2.43 -32.33
CA ALA A 235 7.96 -1.88 -32.17
C ALA A 235 8.98 -2.88 -31.59
N GLY A 236 8.57 -4.08 -31.20
CA GLY A 236 9.44 -5.05 -30.50
C GLY A 236 9.99 -4.53 -29.17
N SER A 237 9.36 -3.54 -28.57
CA SER A 237 9.82 -2.89 -27.33
C SER A 237 9.53 -3.74 -26.11
N ARG A 238 10.44 -3.71 -25.13
CA ARG A 238 10.33 -4.42 -23.83
C ARG A 238 9.92 -3.53 -22.67
N ILE A 239 9.61 -2.26 -22.92
CA ILE A 239 9.14 -1.37 -21.86
C ILE A 239 7.82 -1.91 -21.28
N PHE A 240 7.59 -1.75 -19.97
CA PHE A 240 6.29 -2.04 -19.41
C PHE A 240 5.29 -0.91 -19.71
N LEU A 241 4.01 -1.25 -19.80
CA LEU A 241 2.92 -0.29 -19.88
C LEU A 241 2.11 -0.33 -18.59
N GLU A 242 1.97 0.82 -17.95
CA GLU A 242 1.20 0.99 -16.73
C GLU A 242 -0.07 1.79 -17.03
N ALA A 243 -1.24 1.25 -16.66
CA ALA A 243 -2.49 2.01 -16.69
C ALA A 243 -2.65 2.76 -15.36
N SER A 244 -2.96 4.05 -15.44
CA SER A 244 -3.22 4.91 -14.28
C SER A 244 -4.37 5.88 -14.54
N GLY A 245 -4.98 6.38 -13.45
CA GLY A 245 -6.08 7.35 -13.50
C GLY A 245 -7.46 6.71 -13.37
N ASN A 246 -8.19 7.11 -12.32
CA ASN A 246 -9.59 6.73 -12.05
C ASN A 246 -9.92 5.23 -12.18
N LEU A 247 -8.98 4.37 -11.73
CA LEU A 247 -9.17 2.93 -11.72
C LEU A 247 -10.06 2.52 -10.54
N SER A 248 -11.23 1.97 -10.86
CA SER A 248 -12.19 1.41 -9.91
C SER A 248 -12.25 -0.13 -10.05
N LEU A 249 -12.77 -0.80 -9.04
CA LEU A 249 -12.79 -2.27 -8.98
C LEU A 249 -13.59 -2.88 -10.14
N ASP A 250 -14.72 -2.28 -10.51
CA ASP A 250 -15.58 -2.71 -11.61
C ASP A 250 -14.92 -2.57 -12.99
N ARG A 251 -13.93 -1.68 -13.14
CA ARG A 251 -13.19 -1.48 -14.39
C ARG A 251 -11.89 -2.27 -14.46
N ALA A 252 -11.39 -2.78 -13.33
CA ALA A 252 -10.06 -3.36 -13.25
C ALA A 252 -9.83 -4.50 -14.25
N LEU A 253 -10.79 -5.43 -14.38
CA LEU A 253 -10.68 -6.54 -15.33
C LEU A 253 -10.59 -6.04 -16.78
N ALA A 254 -11.49 -5.16 -17.18
CA ALA A 254 -11.51 -4.65 -18.57
C ALA A 254 -10.20 -3.90 -18.92
N VAL A 255 -9.60 -3.18 -17.96
CA VAL A 255 -8.29 -2.54 -18.14
C VAL A 255 -7.19 -3.59 -18.25
N ALA A 256 -7.17 -4.59 -17.38
CA ALA A 256 -6.17 -5.67 -17.43
C ALA A 256 -6.23 -6.48 -18.75
N GLU A 257 -7.44 -6.71 -19.30
CA GLU A 257 -7.67 -7.40 -20.57
C GLU A 257 -7.18 -6.60 -21.81
N THR A 258 -6.85 -5.32 -21.65
CA THR A 258 -6.19 -4.56 -22.74
C THR A 258 -4.77 -5.05 -23.01
N GLY A 259 -4.15 -5.78 -22.07
CA GLY A 259 -2.79 -6.30 -22.18
C GLY A 259 -1.71 -5.36 -21.59
N VAL A 260 -2.10 -4.36 -20.81
CA VAL A 260 -1.17 -3.57 -20.00
C VAL A 260 -0.55 -4.44 -18.90
N ASP A 261 0.68 -4.14 -18.52
CA ASP A 261 1.42 -4.95 -17.55
C ASP A 261 1.03 -4.62 -16.11
N TRP A 262 0.73 -3.35 -15.83
CA TRP A 262 0.48 -2.85 -14.47
C TRP A 262 -0.75 -1.94 -14.42
N LEU A 263 -1.47 -2.01 -13.29
CA LEU A 263 -2.57 -1.12 -12.94
C LEU A 263 -2.24 -0.41 -11.62
N SER A 264 -1.98 0.88 -11.66
CA SER A 264 -1.68 1.69 -10.48
C SER A 264 -2.95 2.29 -9.88
N VAL A 265 -3.33 1.79 -8.70
CA VAL A 265 -4.59 2.10 -8.04
C VAL A 265 -4.34 2.94 -6.78
N GLY A 266 -4.57 4.24 -6.85
CA GLY A 266 -4.41 5.14 -5.69
C GLY A 266 -5.40 4.84 -4.55
N ALA A 267 -6.60 4.39 -4.89
CA ALA A 267 -7.66 4.08 -3.94
C ALA A 267 -7.26 3.04 -2.88
N LEU A 268 -6.29 2.15 -3.19
CA LEU A 268 -5.80 1.14 -2.24
C LEU A 268 -5.29 1.76 -0.93
N THR A 269 -4.74 2.97 -1.01
CA THR A 269 -4.13 3.63 0.13
C THR A 269 -4.89 4.87 0.60
N HIS A 270 -5.46 5.68 -0.31
CA HIS A 270 -6.16 6.88 0.12
C HIS A 270 -7.67 6.72 0.37
N SER A 271 -8.29 5.61 -0.08
CA SER A 271 -9.76 5.42 0.00
C SER A 271 -10.19 4.03 0.47
N ALA A 272 -9.26 3.19 0.95
CA ALA A 272 -9.63 1.89 1.50
C ALA A 272 -10.46 2.10 2.78
N PRO A 273 -11.62 1.46 2.93
CA PRO A 273 -12.35 1.45 4.19
C PRO A 273 -11.55 0.71 5.26
N ALA A 274 -11.64 1.15 6.51
CA ALA A 274 -11.05 0.42 7.64
C ALA A 274 -11.78 -0.93 7.81
N ALA A 275 -11.02 -1.99 8.10
CA ALA A 275 -11.59 -3.28 8.45
C ALA A 275 -12.17 -3.25 9.87
N ASP A 276 -13.14 -4.13 10.17
CA ASP A 276 -13.73 -4.21 11.49
C ASP A 276 -13.04 -5.28 12.35
N LEU A 277 -12.36 -4.83 13.42
CA LEU A 277 -11.70 -5.65 14.41
C LEU A 277 -12.00 -5.09 15.81
N SER A 278 -12.06 -5.96 16.81
CA SER A 278 -12.29 -5.57 18.21
C SER A 278 -11.30 -6.28 19.15
N LEU A 279 -10.98 -5.62 20.27
CA LEU A 279 -10.28 -6.23 21.38
C LEU A 279 -11.31 -6.66 22.44
N LEU A 280 -11.21 -7.90 22.90
CA LEU A 280 -12.08 -8.50 23.91
C LEU A 280 -11.22 -8.92 25.11
N LEU A 281 -11.50 -8.37 26.28
CA LEU A 281 -10.91 -8.82 27.55
C LEU A 281 -11.57 -10.13 28.00
N ALA A 282 -10.77 -11.05 28.57
CA ALA A 282 -11.20 -12.32 29.13
C ALA A 282 -10.87 -12.42 30.64
#